data_5bb6729d175b508bb5802e95db234037
#
_entry.id   5bb6729d175b508bb5802e95db234037
#
_cell.length_a   1.000
_cell.length_b   1.000
_cell.length_c   1.000
_cell.angle_alpha   90.00
_cell.angle_beta   90.00
_cell.angle_gamma   90.00
#
_symmetry.space_group_name_H-M   'P 1'
#
loop_
_entity.id
_entity.type
_entity.pdbx_description
1 polymer ?
#
loop_
_entity_poly.entity_id
_entity_poly.type
_entity_poly.pdbx_seq_one_letter_code
_entity_poly.pdbx_strand_id
1 'polypeptide(L)'
;MKKVEDTVIINLYFDRSEKAIQATEEKYSKYCFSIAWNVLYDKEDSDECVNDTWLAAWNSIPPRKPAILSVFLGKITRNLAIDCFRRKKAAKRSTEHILELCKELEEIEDVTAYSLNDEI
;
A
#
# COMPACT_ATOMS: atom_id res chain seq x y z
N MET A 1 16.20 -14.97 12.39
CA MET A 1 14.86 -15.54 12.26
C MET A 1 14.42 -15.61 10.81
N LYS A 2 13.97 -16.76 10.42
CA LYS A 2 13.56 -16.95 9.03
C LYS A 2 12.19 -16.39 8.76
N LYS A 3 12.06 -15.73 7.62
CA LYS A 3 10.77 -15.25 7.17
C LYS A 3 10.13 -16.27 6.24
N VAL A 4 8.81 -16.31 6.26
CA VAL A 4 8.06 -17.26 5.47
C VAL A 4 8.15 -16.89 4.00
N GLU A 5 8.23 -17.90 3.13
CA GLU A 5 8.26 -17.65 1.70
C GLU A 5 6.91 -17.14 1.19
N ASP A 6 6.95 -16.36 0.13
CA ASP A 6 5.74 -15.74 -0.40
C ASP A 6 4.71 -16.78 -0.84
N THR A 7 5.16 -17.89 -1.42
CA THR A 7 4.21 -18.93 -1.83
C THR A 7 3.45 -19.48 -0.64
N VAL A 8 4.14 -19.65 0.49
CA VAL A 8 3.49 -20.12 1.71
C VAL A 8 2.47 -19.09 2.20
N ILE A 9 2.86 -17.83 2.16
CA ILE A 9 1.96 -16.76 2.59
C ILE A 9 0.71 -16.74 1.74
N ILE A 10 0.87 -16.82 0.42
CA ILE A 10 -0.27 -16.80 -0.48
C ILE A 10 -1.19 -18.01 -0.22
N ASN A 11 -0.60 -19.18 0.02
CA ASN A 11 -1.41 -20.35 0.33
C ASN A 11 -2.20 -20.18 1.62
N LEU A 12 -1.63 -19.48 2.61
CA LEU A 12 -2.36 -19.19 3.85
C LEU A 12 -3.57 -18.32 3.57
N TYR A 13 -3.45 -17.36 2.66
CA TYR A 13 -4.60 -16.53 2.28
C TYR A 13 -5.67 -17.38 1.61
N PHE A 14 -5.26 -18.29 0.72
CA PHE A 14 -6.23 -19.16 0.04
C PHE A 14 -6.93 -20.09 1.02
N ASP A 15 -6.23 -20.49 2.07
CA ASP A 15 -6.82 -21.31 3.13
C ASP A 15 -7.67 -20.48 4.08
N ARG A 16 -7.73 -19.18 3.90
CA ARG A 16 -8.42 -18.24 4.79
C ARG A 16 -7.91 -18.34 6.21
N SER A 17 -6.62 -18.55 6.35
CA SER A 17 -5.97 -18.60 7.66
C SER A 17 -5.50 -17.20 8.05
N GLU A 18 -5.85 -16.77 9.23
CA GLU A 18 -5.42 -15.45 9.71
C GLU A 18 -3.91 -15.37 9.89
N LYS A 19 -3.25 -16.51 9.93
CA LYS A 19 -1.79 -16.52 9.97
C LYS A 19 -1.20 -15.87 8.74
N ALA A 20 -1.96 -15.80 7.64
CA ALA A 20 -1.49 -15.12 6.43
C ALA A 20 -1.19 -13.66 6.73
N ILE A 21 -2.06 -13.00 7.48
CA ILE A 21 -1.87 -11.58 7.79
C ILE A 21 -0.64 -11.41 8.67
N GLN A 22 -0.47 -12.25 9.67
CA GLN A 22 0.68 -12.16 10.56
C GLN A 22 1.98 -12.37 9.79
N ALA A 23 2.01 -13.37 8.90
CA ALA A 23 3.21 -13.64 8.12
C ALA A 23 3.54 -12.49 7.18
N THR A 24 2.52 -11.89 6.58
CA THR A 24 2.69 -10.75 5.70
C THR A 24 3.28 -9.58 6.48
N GLU A 25 2.72 -9.31 7.64
CA GLU A 25 3.16 -8.20 8.46
C GLU A 25 4.61 -8.36 8.88
N GLU A 26 4.97 -9.55 9.32
CA GLU A 26 6.34 -9.81 9.75
C GLU A 26 7.34 -9.61 8.63
N LYS A 27 6.95 -9.97 7.41
CA LYS A 27 7.89 -9.92 6.30
C LYS A 27 7.91 -8.56 5.60
N TYR A 28 6.79 -7.86 5.54
CA TYR A 28 6.65 -6.71 4.66
C TYR A 28 6.29 -5.40 5.35
N SER A 29 6.19 -5.36 6.68
CA SER A 29 5.74 -4.12 7.32
C SER A 29 6.71 -2.97 7.08
N LYS A 30 8.02 -3.21 7.15
CA LYS A 30 8.98 -2.13 6.93
C LYS A 30 8.94 -1.64 5.49
N TYR A 31 8.82 -2.58 4.58
CA TYR A 31 8.77 -2.26 3.16
C TYR A 31 7.54 -1.40 2.85
N CYS A 32 6.38 -1.82 3.31
CA CYS A 32 5.17 -1.06 3.07
C CYS A 32 5.18 0.28 3.79
N PHE A 33 5.71 0.30 5.01
CA PHE A 33 5.81 1.55 5.75
C PHE A 33 6.67 2.57 4.99
N SER A 34 7.78 2.14 4.41
CA SER A 34 8.65 3.06 3.69
C SER A 34 7.94 3.62 2.46
N ILE A 35 7.11 2.82 1.81
CA ILE A 35 6.34 3.30 0.66
C ILE A 35 5.35 4.38 1.10
N ALA A 36 4.61 4.12 2.18
CA ALA A 36 3.65 5.08 2.68
C ALA A 36 4.35 6.35 3.17
N TRP A 37 5.47 6.18 3.86
CA TRP A 37 6.22 7.31 4.39
C TRP A 37 6.69 8.24 3.27
N ASN A 38 7.14 7.67 2.16
CA ASN A 38 7.63 8.49 1.04
C ASN A 38 6.55 9.38 0.46
N VAL A 39 5.30 9.01 0.64
CA VAL A 39 4.19 9.84 0.17
C VAL A 39 3.71 10.81 1.27
N LEU A 40 3.61 10.32 2.49
CA LEU A 40 2.89 11.04 3.54
C LEU A 40 3.77 11.79 4.51
N TYR A 41 4.99 11.32 4.73
CA TYR A 41 5.92 11.92 5.71
C TYR A 41 5.26 12.11 7.08
N ASP A 42 4.43 11.15 7.48
CA ASP A 42 3.68 11.18 8.73
C ASP A 42 3.57 9.77 9.25
N LYS A 43 3.98 9.57 10.52
CA LYS A 43 4.06 8.22 11.05
C LYS A 43 2.68 7.59 11.23
N GLU A 44 1.75 8.35 11.81
CA GLU A 44 0.43 7.81 12.09
C GLU A 44 -0.30 7.44 10.80
N ASP A 45 -0.25 8.33 9.82
CA ASP A 45 -0.91 8.06 8.55
C ASP A 45 -0.24 6.88 7.84
N SER A 46 1.08 6.79 7.93
CA SER A 46 1.79 5.69 7.29
C SER A 46 1.44 4.36 7.95
N ASP A 47 1.37 4.34 9.27
CA ASP A 47 0.98 3.13 10.00
C ASP A 47 -0.42 2.69 9.61
N GLU A 48 -1.32 3.66 9.46
CA GLU A 48 -2.69 3.34 9.09
C GLU A 48 -2.75 2.75 7.68
N CYS A 49 -1.98 3.30 6.74
CA CYS A 49 -1.94 2.77 5.39
C CYS A 49 -1.39 1.34 5.37
N VAL A 50 -0.38 1.07 6.21
CA VAL A 50 0.17 -0.27 6.29
C VAL A 50 -0.90 -1.25 6.81
N ASN A 51 -1.61 -0.86 7.86
CA ASN A 51 -2.67 -1.72 8.39
C ASN A 51 -3.76 -1.96 7.35
N ASP A 52 -4.14 -0.91 6.63
CA ASP A 52 -5.17 -1.05 5.60
C ASP A 52 -4.70 -1.93 4.46
N THR A 53 -3.38 -1.95 4.21
CA THR A 53 -2.82 -2.84 3.20
C THR A 53 -3.09 -4.29 3.53
N TRP A 54 -2.94 -4.66 4.82
CA TRP A 54 -3.20 -6.04 5.24
C TRP A 54 -4.65 -6.42 5.03
N LEU A 55 -5.55 -5.50 5.34
CA LEU A 55 -6.96 -5.75 5.14
C LEU A 55 -7.29 -5.90 3.67
N ALA A 56 -6.71 -5.05 2.83
CA ALA A 56 -6.95 -5.13 1.39
C ALA A 56 -6.44 -6.44 0.83
N ALA A 57 -5.27 -6.90 1.29
CA ALA A 57 -4.72 -8.18 0.84
C ALA A 57 -5.64 -9.32 1.26
N TRP A 58 -6.13 -9.28 2.48
CA TRP A 58 -7.04 -10.31 2.99
C TRP A 58 -8.30 -10.39 2.14
N ASN A 59 -8.82 -9.22 1.73
CA ASN A 59 -10.04 -9.18 0.95
C ASN A 59 -9.83 -9.53 -0.52
N SER A 60 -8.59 -9.45 -0.99
CA SER A 60 -8.30 -9.68 -2.41
C SER A 60 -7.80 -11.09 -2.70
N ILE A 61 -7.14 -11.72 -1.76
CA ILE A 61 -6.56 -13.05 -1.94
C ILE A 61 -7.31 -14.02 -1.06
N PRO A 62 -8.03 -15.00 -1.58
CA PRO A 62 -8.41 -15.18 -2.97
C PRO A 62 -9.51 -14.22 -3.39
N PRO A 63 -9.86 -14.13 -4.66
CA PRO A 63 -9.41 -15.00 -5.75
C PRO A 63 -8.11 -14.56 -6.42
N ARG A 64 -7.65 -13.34 -6.17
CA ARG A 64 -6.42 -12.92 -6.82
C ARG A 64 -5.25 -13.73 -6.32
N LYS A 65 -4.32 -14.02 -7.23
CA LYS A 65 -3.11 -14.75 -6.89
C LYS A 65 -1.93 -13.95 -7.42
N PRO A 66 -1.32 -13.12 -6.59
CA PRO A 66 -0.23 -12.26 -7.06
C PRO A 66 0.96 -13.08 -7.55
N ALA A 67 1.50 -12.70 -8.70
CA ALA A 67 2.71 -13.32 -9.18
C ALA A 67 3.90 -12.93 -8.30
N ILE A 68 3.94 -11.66 -7.90
CA ILE A 68 4.99 -11.14 -7.02
C ILE A 68 4.31 -10.41 -5.87
N LEU A 69 4.39 -11.01 -4.69
CA LEU A 69 3.65 -10.51 -3.55
C LEU A 69 4.10 -9.10 -3.15
N SER A 70 5.41 -8.85 -3.18
CA SER A 70 5.92 -7.54 -2.79
C SER A 70 5.37 -6.43 -3.69
N VAL A 71 5.30 -6.67 -4.98
CA VAL A 71 4.76 -5.69 -5.92
C VAL A 71 3.28 -5.46 -5.65
N PHE A 72 2.55 -6.54 -5.41
CA PHE A 72 1.12 -6.46 -5.12
C PHE A 72 0.87 -5.60 -3.88
N LEU A 73 1.59 -5.89 -2.80
CA LEU A 73 1.42 -5.15 -1.55
C LEU A 73 1.87 -3.71 -1.69
N GLY A 74 2.96 -3.49 -2.40
CA GLY A 74 3.48 -2.13 -2.57
C GLY A 74 2.51 -1.24 -3.32
N LYS A 75 1.84 -1.78 -4.33
CA LYS A 75 0.85 -1.01 -5.07
C LYS A 75 -0.33 -0.65 -4.21
N ILE A 76 -0.80 -1.58 -3.40
CA ILE A 76 -1.92 -1.31 -2.49
C ILE A 76 -1.53 -0.18 -1.54
N THR A 77 -0.36 -0.30 -0.92
CA THR A 77 0.08 0.70 0.05
C THR A 77 0.22 2.08 -0.60
N ARG A 78 0.83 2.11 -1.78
CA ARG A 78 1.03 3.38 -2.47
C ARG A 78 -0.30 4.04 -2.81
N ASN A 79 -1.26 3.26 -3.30
CA ASN A 79 -2.57 3.81 -3.64
C ASN A 79 -3.29 4.33 -2.42
N LEU A 80 -3.22 3.61 -1.31
CA LEU A 80 -3.82 4.06 -0.07
C LEU A 80 -3.17 5.34 0.43
N ALA A 81 -1.85 5.43 0.31
CA ALA A 81 -1.13 6.62 0.76
C ALA A 81 -1.49 7.83 -0.09
N ILE A 82 -1.60 7.65 -1.40
CA ILE A 82 -1.99 8.74 -2.28
C ILE A 82 -3.40 9.21 -1.96
N ASP A 83 -4.32 8.28 -1.74
CA ASP A 83 -5.68 8.65 -1.37
C ASP A 83 -5.70 9.43 -0.06
N CYS A 84 -4.92 8.98 0.91
CA CYS A 84 -4.81 9.67 2.19
C CYS A 84 -4.29 11.09 2.00
N PHE A 85 -3.25 11.23 1.19
CA PHE A 85 -2.65 12.53 0.91
C PHE A 85 -3.68 13.48 0.29
N ARG A 86 -4.44 12.98 -0.68
CA ARG A 86 -5.46 13.80 -1.34
C ARG A 86 -6.55 14.25 -0.37
N ARG A 87 -7.00 13.37 0.48
CA ARG A 87 -8.05 13.71 1.44
C ARG A 87 -7.55 14.77 2.41
N LYS A 88 -6.31 14.68 2.86
CA LYS A 88 -5.77 15.64 3.78
C LYS A 88 -5.61 17.01 3.12
N LYS A 89 -5.23 17.03 1.85
CA LYS A 89 -5.09 18.29 1.13
C LYS A 89 -6.44 18.95 0.92
N ALA A 90 -7.44 18.19 0.57
CA ALA A 90 -8.79 18.73 0.40
C ALA A 90 -9.29 19.34 1.69
N ALA A 91 -8.95 18.74 2.83
CA ALA A 91 -9.39 19.25 4.12
C ALA A 91 -8.74 20.58 4.49
N LYS A 92 -7.52 20.82 4.02
CA LYS A 92 -6.80 22.04 4.41
C LYS A 92 -7.28 23.30 3.73
N ARG A 93 -7.76 23.20 2.50
CA ARG A 93 -8.44 24.32 1.84
C ARG A 93 -7.61 25.58 1.67
N SER A 94 -6.31 25.51 1.56
CA SER A 94 -5.47 26.66 1.28
C SER A 94 -5.21 26.73 -0.21
N THR A 95 -5.63 27.82 -0.85
CA THR A 95 -5.59 27.91 -2.31
C THR A 95 -4.18 27.79 -2.87
N GLU A 96 -3.26 28.58 -2.32
CA GLU A 96 -1.88 28.54 -2.80
C GLU A 96 -1.24 27.20 -2.57
N HIS A 97 -1.49 26.67 -1.39
CA HIS A 97 -0.99 25.37 -1.02
C HIS A 97 -1.50 24.31 -1.96
N ILE A 98 -2.78 24.40 -2.28
CA ILE A 98 -3.42 23.42 -3.14
C ILE A 98 -2.77 23.38 -4.52
N LEU A 99 -2.41 24.55 -5.06
CA LEU A 99 -1.80 24.60 -6.39
C LEU A 99 -0.46 23.88 -6.43
N GLU A 100 0.38 24.12 -5.43
CA GLU A 100 1.67 23.41 -5.37
C GLU A 100 1.49 21.93 -5.20
N LEU A 101 0.56 21.58 -4.33
CA LEU A 101 0.35 20.18 -4.01
C LEU A 101 -0.30 19.43 -5.14
N CYS A 102 -1.08 20.10 -5.96
CA CYS A 102 -1.63 19.46 -7.14
C CYS A 102 -0.54 19.00 -8.09
N LYS A 103 0.51 19.81 -8.22
CA LYS A 103 1.63 19.39 -9.06
C LYS A 103 2.32 18.15 -8.52
N GLU A 104 2.52 18.12 -7.21
CA GLU A 104 3.13 16.93 -6.60
C GLU A 104 2.25 15.72 -6.77
N LEU A 105 0.95 15.90 -6.63
CA LEU A 105 0.02 14.80 -6.79
C LEU A 105 0.02 14.27 -8.21
N GLU A 106 0.13 15.16 -9.18
CA GLU A 106 0.18 14.73 -10.57
C GLU A 106 1.38 13.85 -10.83
N GLU A 107 2.53 14.21 -10.27
CA GLU A 107 3.72 13.40 -10.44
C GLU A 107 3.54 12.04 -9.78
N ILE A 108 2.98 12.03 -8.58
CA ILE A 108 2.75 10.79 -7.86
C ILE A 108 1.75 9.92 -8.60
N GLU A 109 0.71 10.53 -9.14
CA GLU A 109 -0.31 9.79 -9.89
C GLU A 109 0.27 9.18 -11.14
N ASP A 110 1.16 9.90 -11.81
CA ASP A 110 1.80 9.36 -13.01
C ASP A 110 2.60 8.11 -12.66
N VAL A 111 3.35 8.16 -11.57
CA VAL A 111 4.11 7.00 -11.13
C VAL A 111 3.17 5.85 -10.78
N THR A 112 2.08 6.17 -10.10
CA THR A 112 1.10 5.16 -9.73
C THR A 112 0.46 4.54 -10.95
N ALA A 113 0.14 5.36 -11.96
CA ALA A 113 -0.47 4.87 -13.18
C ALA A 113 0.45 3.88 -13.89
N TYR A 114 1.74 4.20 -13.96
CA TYR A 114 2.71 3.27 -14.51
C TYR A 114 2.70 1.95 -13.76
N SER A 115 2.69 2.03 -12.44
CA SER A 115 2.69 0.83 -11.62
C SER A 115 1.45 -0.01 -11.87
N LEU A 116 0.30 0.63 -12.01
CA LEU A 116 -0.94 -0.08 -12.27
C LEU A 116 -0.92 -0.73 -13.64
N ASN A 117 -0.37 -0.05 -14.63
CA ASN A 117 -0.26 -0.61 -15.97
C ASN A 117 0.64 -1.83 -15.98
N ASP A 118 1.71 -1.79 -15.21
CA ASP A 118 2.63 -2.91 -15.13
C ASP A 118 1.96 -4.15 -14.57
N GLU A 119 0.96 -3.96 -13.74
CA GLU A 119 0.27 -5.08 -13.14
C GLU A 119 -0.63 -5.81 -14.12
N ILE A 120 -1.11 -5.07 -15.08
CA ILE A 120 -2.01 -5.64 -16.07
C ILE A 120 -1.25 -6.48 -17.07
#